data_521b59f457c373b47abc0d927185308b
#
_entry.id   521b59f457c373b47abc0d927185308b
#
_cell.length_a   1.000
_cell.length_b   1.000
_cell.length_c   1.000
_cell.angle_alpha   90.00
_cell.angle_beta   90.00
_cell.angle_gamma   90.00
#
_symmetry.space_group_name_H-M   'P 1'
#
loop_
_entity.id
_entity.type
_entity.pdbx_description
1 polymer ?
#
loop_
_entity_poly.entity_id
_entity_poly.type
_entity_poly.pdbx_seq_one_letter_code
_entity_poly.pdbx_strand_id
1 'polypeptide(L)'
;MTYKKFIEDYLAEGLLKRQKPDLKSAEKLILRAQKDLQTAKANLSIDEGIAYTVAYLAMLRSARAFMLLKGFRPSDGYQHQTVVDFMFHFLGKELKE
;
A
#
# COMPACT_ATOMS: atom_id res chain seq x y z
N MET A 1 -5.53 -2.43 -19.05
CA MET A 1 -4.12 -2.75 -18.68
C MET A 1 -4.09 -3.93 -17.74
N THR A 2 -3.28 -4.94 -18.05
CA THR A 2 -3.13 -6.09 -17.17
C THR A 2 -2.16 -5.77 -16.03
N TYR A 3 -2.22 -6.56 -14.97
CA TYR A 3 -1.27 -6.44 -13.85
C TYR A 3 0.18 -6.54 -14.35
N LYS A 4 0.47 -7.53 -15.23
CA LYS A 4 1.82 -7.70 -15.79
C LYS A 4 2.28 -6.46 -16.55
N LYS A 5 1.43 -5.90 -17.40
CA LYS A 5 1.73 -4.70 -18.16
C LYS A 5 1.96 -3.49 -17.25
N PHE A 6 1.14 -3.36 -16.21
CA PHE A 6 1.31 -2.32 -15.20
C PHE A 6 2.70 -2.41 -14.55
N ILE A 7 3.11 -3.60 -14.11
CA ILE A 7 4.41 -3.79 -13.49
C ILE A 7 5.54 -3.41 -14.45
N GLU A 8 5.47 -3.87 -15.70
CA GLU A 8 6.48 -3.56 -16.70
C GLU A 8 6.60 -2.06 -16.94
N ASP A 9 5.47 -1.38 -17.12
CA ASP A 9 5.43 0.06 -17.39
C ASP A 9 5.95 0.87 -16.21
N TYR A 10 5.52 0.54 -15.00
CA TYR A 10 5.91 1.30 -13.81
C TYR A 10 7.39 1.08 -13.45
N LEU A 11 7.92 -0.11 -13.70
CA LEU A 11 9.35 -0.36 -13.55
C LEU A 11 10.15 0.46 -14.57
N ALA A 12 9.70 0.49 -15.82
CA ALA A 12 10.36 1.22 -16.89
C ALA A 12 10.35 2.74 -16.62
N GLU A 13 9.27 3.27 -16.06
CA GLU A 13 9.13 4.69 -15.76
C GLU A 13 9.79 5.09 -14.42
N GLY A 14 10.31 4.14 -13.67
CA GLY A 14 10.94 4.42 -12.39
C GLY A 14 9.97 4.75 -11.25
N LEU A 15 8.69 4.46 -11.43
CA LEU A 15 7.67 4.68 -10.39
C LEU A 15 7.58 3.54 -9.42
N LEU A 16 7.99 2.35 -9.85
CA LEU A 16 8.01 1.13 -9.07
C LEU A 16 9.43 0.57 -9.11
N LYS A 17 9.90 0.01 -8.00
CA LYS A 17 11.23 -0.60 -7.93
C LYS A 17 11.11 -2.01 -7.39
N ARG A 18 11.99 -2.89 -7.86
CA ARG A 18 12.09 -4.24 -7.31
C ARG A 18 12.75 -4.18 -5.94
N GLN A 19 12.25 -4.97 -5.05
CA GLN A 19 12.73 -5.05 -3.66
C GLN A 19 12.73 -6.52 -3.26
N LYS A 20 13.83 -6.99 -2.67
CA LYS A 20 13.84 -8.34 -2.12
C LYS A 20 12.70 -8.46 -1.11
N PRO A 21 11.87 -9.52 -1.20
CA PRO A 21 10.81 -9.72 -0.23
C PRO A 21 11.34 -9.70 1.20
N ASP A 22 10.69 -8.93 2.07
CA ASP A 22 11.13 -8.70 3.43
C ASP A 22 9.96 -8.86 4.39
N LEU A 23 9.87 -10.06 4.97
CA LEU A 23 8.78 -10.39 5.88
C LEU A 23 8.80 -9.51 7.13
N LYS A 24 9.98 -9.25 7.69
CA LYS A 24 10.08 -8.45 8.92
C LYS A 24 9.59 -7.02 8.70
N SER A 25 9.98 -6.40 7.59
CA SER A 25 9.51 -5.05 7.28
C SER A 25 8.02 -5.03 7.00
N ALA A 26 7.50 -6.05 6.32
CA ALA A 26 6.07 -6.18 6.08
C ALA A 26 5.29 -6.31 7.40
N GLU A 27 5.78 -7.13 8.33
CA GLU A 27 5.16 -7.28 9.66
C GLU A 27 5.12 -5.97 10.42
N LYS A 28 6.22 -5.19 10.39
CA LYS A 28 6.26 -3.88 11.05
C LYS A 28 5.21 -2.92 10.49
N LEU A 29 5.04 -2.93 9.17
CA LEU A 29 4.03 -2.10 8.53
C LEU A 29 2.61 -2.52 8.94
N ILE A 30 2.35 -3.82 9.01
CA ILE A 30 1.05 -4.34 9.44
C ILE A 30 0.77 -3.97 10.90
N LEU A 31 1.74 -4.15 11.78
CA LEU A 31 1.60 -3.77 13.19
C LEU A 31 1.31 -2.28 13.34
N ARG A 32 2.01 -1.45 12.55
CA ARG A 32 1.75 -0.01 12.55
C ARG A 32 0.35 0.31 12.05
N ALA A 33 -0.08 -0.37 10.98
CA ALA A 33 -1.41 -0.18 10.43
C ALA A 33 -2.51 -0.54 11.44
N GLN A 34 -2.31 -1.62 12.19
CA GLN A 34 -3.25 -2.01 13.24
C GLN A 34 -3.37 -0.94 14.32
N LYS A 35 -2.24 -0.35 14.72
CA LYS A 35 -2.22 0.73 15.69
C LYS A 35 -2.91 1.98 15.14
N ASP A 36 -2.68 2.29 13.87
CA ASP A 36 -3.37 3.40 13.20
C ASP A 36 -4.89 3.22 13.20
N LEU A 37 -5.37 2.00 12.97
CA LEU A 37 -6.80 1.72 13.01
C LEU A 37 -7.38 1.94 14.41
N GLN A 38 -6.65 1.55 15.45
CA GLN A 38 -7.08 1.83 16.83
C GLN A 38 -7.16 3.33 17.09
N THR A 39 -6.17 4.09 16.61
CA THR A 39 -6.15 5.54 16.73
C THR A 39 -7.30 6.18 15.97
N ALA A 40 -7.56 5.73 14.75
CA ALA A 40 -8.67 6.22 13.94
C ALA A 40 -10.00 5.99 14.66
N LYS A 41 -10.20 4.78 15.18
CA LYS A 41 -11.42 4.43 15.89
C LYS A 41 -11.62 5.30 17.14
N ALA A 42 -10.55 5.55 17.89
CA ALA A 42 -10.61 6.38 19.08
C ALA A 42 -10.95 7.84 18.76
N ASN A 43 -10.65 8.31 17.55
CA ASN A 43 -10.89 9.69 17.15
C ASN A 43 -12.22 9.91 16.43
N LEU A 44 -13.01 8.87 16.19
CA LEU A 44 -14.28 9.01 15.46
C LEU A 44 -15.23 10.00 16.13
N SER A 45 -15.27 10.02 17.46
CA SER A 45 -16.13 10.92 18.21
C SER A 45 -15.45 12.24 18.60
N ILE A 46 -14.16 12.38 18.31
CA ILE A 46 -13.38 13.57 18.66
C ILE A 46 -13.14 14.43 17.43
N ASP A 47 -12.62 13.85 16.37
CA ASP A 47 -12.28 14.54 15.13
C ASP A 47 -12.36 13.57 13.95
N GLU A 48 -13.45 13.64 13.20
CA GLU A 48 -13.68 12.75 12.05
C GLU A 48 -12.60 12.91 10.98
N GLY A 49 -12.09 14.12 10.77
CA GLY A 49 -11.05 14.38 9.79
C GLY A 49 -9.76 13.64 10.12
N ILE A 50 -9.37 13.66 11.39
CA ILE A 50 -8.19 12.94 11.86
C ILE A 50 -8.43 11.43 11.76
N ALA A 51 -9.60 10.96 12.16
CA ALA A 51 -9.95 9.54 12.05
C ALA A 51 -9.83 9.06 10.60
N TYR A 52 -10.36 9.83 9.65
CA TYR A 52 -10.27 9.50 8.22
C TYR A 52 -8.82 9.45 7.75
N THR A 53 -8.04 10.47 8.08
CA THR A 53 -6.63 10.56 7.65
C THR A 53 -5.82 9.38 8.16
N VAL A 54 -5.98 9.02 9.44
CA VAL A 54 -5.23 7.93 10.05
C VAL A 54 -5.67 6.58 9.48
N ALA A 55 -6.97 6.41 9.24
CA ALA A 55 -7.48 5.18 8.60
C ALA A 55 -6.91 5.03 7.19
N TYR A 56 -6.81 6.12 6.44
CA TYR A 56 -6.19 6.11 5.11
C TYR A 56 -4.73 5.69 5.17
N LEU A 57 -3.97 6.20 6.16
CA LEU A 57 -2.58 5.78 6.36
C LEU A 57 -2.46 4.30 6.68
N ALA A 58 -3.38 3.76 7.49
CA ALA A 58 -3.41 2.32 7.78
C ALA A 58 -3.57 1.50 6.51
N MET A 59 -4.47 1.94 5.63
CA MET A 59 -4.69 1.28 4.35
C MET A 59 -3.42 1.30 3.48
N LEU A 60 -2.77 2.45 3.38
CA LEU A 60 -1.53 2.59 2.60
C LEU A 60 -0.41 1.72 3.15
N ARG A 61 -0.24 1.66 4.47
CA ARG A 61 0.79 0.84 5.10
C ARG A 61 0.54 -0.65 4.88
N SER A 62 -0.71 -1.08 4.97
CA SER A 62 -1.07 -2.48 4.67
C SER A 62 -0.77 -2.83 3.22
N ALA A 63 -1.10 -1.94 2.29
CA ALA A 63 -0.82 -2.14 0.87
C ALA A 63 0.68 -2.20 0.60
N ARG A 64 1.46 -1.34 1.26
CA ARG A 64 2.93 -1.37 1.12
C ARG A 64 3.53 -2.65 1.66
N ALA A 65 2.98 -3.17 2.77
CA ALA A 65 3.41 -4.47 3.31
C ALA A 65 3.18 -5.57 2.27
N PHE A 66 2.02 -5.54 1.61
CA PHE A 66 1.70 -6.50 0.56
C PHE A 66 2.68 -6.38 -0.62
N MET A 67 2.99 -5.16 -1.05
CA MET A 67 3.97 -4.94 -2.12
C MET A 67 5.33 -5.52 -1.78
N LEU A 68 5.79 -5.33 -0.53
CA LEU A 68 7.06 -5.90 -0.08
C LEU A 68 7.07 -7.42 -0.15
N LEU A 69 5.94 -8.06 0.18
CA LEU A 69 5.83 -9.52 0.07
C LEU A 69 5.86 -9.97 -1.39
N LYS A 70 5.41 -9.14 -2.32
CA LYS A 70 5.43 -9.41 -3.75
C LYS A 70 6.76 -9.04 -4.42
N GLY A 71 7.66 -8.41 -3.68
CA GLY A 71 8.98 -8.05 -4.19
C GLY A 71 9.06 -6.69 -4.86
N PHE A 72 8.23 -5.74 -4.43
CA PHE A 72 8.18 -4.40 -5.00
C PHE A 72 8.11 -3.33 -3.91
N ARG A 73 8.53 -2.11 -4.28
CA ARG A 73 8.32 -0.92 -3.47
C ARG A 73 8.07 0.28 -4.38
N PRO A 74 7.33 1.29 -3.91
CA PRO A 74 7.17 2.51 -4.69
C PRO A 74 8.46 3.33 -4.68
N SER A 75 8.67 4.12 -5.73
CA SER A 75 9.79 5.08 -5.76
C SER A 75 9.49 6.26 -4.86
N ASP A 76 10.55 6.88 -4.36
CA ASP A 76 10.42 8.10 -3.56
C ASP A 76 9.72 9.20 -4.36
N GLY A 77 8.81 9.91 -3.71
CA GLY A 77 8.03 10.98 -4.34
C GLY A 77 6.73 10.55 -4.97
N TYR A 78 6.54 9.24 -5.21
CA TYR A 78 5.32 8.71 -5.83
C TYR A 78 4.67 7.63 -4.98
N GLN A 79 4.97 7.64 -3.68
CA GLN A 79 4.64 6.52 -2.81
C GLN A 79 3.14 6.24 -2.72
N HIS A 80 2.33 7.27 -2.50
CA HIS A 80 0.90 7.07 -2.30
C HIS A 80 0.20 6.65 -3.59
N GLN A 81 0.44 7.37 -4.67
CA GLN A 81 -0.21 7.07 -5.94
C GLN A 81 0.19 5.70 -6.49
N THR A 82 1.48 5.38 -6.42
CA THR A 82 1.98 4.08 -6.90
C THR A 82 1.39 2.92 -6.10
N VAL A 83 1.26 3.07 -4.77
CA VAL A 83 0.65 2.05 -3.93
C VAL A 83 -0.81 1.82 -4.31
N VAL A 84 -1.57 2.89 -4.49
CA VAL A 84 -2.98 2.79 -4.89
C VAL A 84 -3.10 2.10 -6.25
N ASP A 85 -2.28 2.53 -7.23
CA ASP A 85 -2.31 1.96 -8.58
C ASP A 85 -1.92 0.48 -8.56
N PHE A 86 -0.91 0.11 -7.78
CA PHE A 86 -0.49 -1.28 -7.64
C PHE A 86 -1.64 -2.14 -7.14
N MET A 87 -2.29 -1.71 -6.06
CA MET A 87 -3.38 -2.48 -5.48
C MET A 87 -4.58 -2.56 -6.42
N PHE A 88 -4.88 -1.48 -7.12
CA PHE A 88 -5.96 -1.47 -8.09
C PHE A 88 -5.74 -2.53 -9.18
N HIS A 89 -4.55 -2.59 -9.74
CA HIS A 89 -4.25 -3.54 -10.82
C HIS A 89 -4.12 -4.97 -10.31
N PHE A 90 -3.55 -5.15 -9.13
CA PHE A 90 -3.44 -6.48 -8.53
C PHE A 90 -4.82 -7.05 -8.21
N LEU A 91 -5.67 -6.27 -7.54
CA LEU A 91 -7.02 -6.71 -7.18
C LEU A 91 -7.87 -6.95 -8.44
N GLY A 92 -7.70 -6.14 -9.46
CA GLY A 92 -8.38 -6.34 -10.72
C GLY A 92 -8.03 -7.68 -11.36
N LYS A 93 -6.74 -8.08 -11.27
CA LYS A 93 -6.28 -9.37 -11.75
C LYS A 93 -6.96 -10.52 -10.98
N GLU A 94 -6.96 -10.42 -9.65
CA GLU A 94 -7.54 -11.47 -8.79
C GLU A 94 -9.05 -11.57 -8.95
N LEU A 95 -9.74 -10.44 -9.10
CA LEU A 95 -11.20 -10.43 -9.21
C LEU A 95 -11.70 -10.92 -10.55
N LYS A 96 -10.86 -10.93 -11.59
CA LYS A 96 -11.25 -11.45 -12.91
C LYS A 96 -11.13 -12.96 -13.00
N GLU A 97 -10.43 -13.55 -12.10
CA GLU A 97 -10.27 -15.00 -12.03
C GLU A 97 -11.38 -15.61 -11.18
#